data_dd0aae896b5435a844c069acca4613ee
#
_entry.id   dd0aae896b5435a844c069acca4613ee
#
_cell.length_a   1.000
_cell.length_b   1.000
_cell.length_c   1.000
_cell.angle_alpha   90.00
_cell.angle_beta   90.00
_cell.angle_gamma   90.00
#
_symmetry.space_group_name_H-M   'P 1'
#
loop_
_entity.id
_entity.type
_entity.pdbx_description
1 polymer ?
#
loop_
_entity_poly.entity_id
_entity_poly.type
_entity_poly.pdbx_seq_one_letter_code
_entity_poly.pdbx_strand_id
1 'polypeptide(L)'
;MSSQIKALAALAALVLSLAGAAGCGGGNDNNSSSTTDTTTTATTPAETTTTPSGGGGASNLKIDADPSGALKFTKSSLNAKAGKVTIKMDNPSPVPHAIGIKGNGVTVDGDTVSKGGESTVSADLKPGTYEFYCPVDGHEQAGMKGTLTVK
;
A
#
# COMPACT_ATOMS: atom_id res chain seq x y z
N MET A 1 50.20 -8.56 6.41
CA MET A 1 50.29 -7.50 7.45
C MET A 1 48.93 -7.34 8.06
N SER A 2 48.87 -7.72 9.28
CA SER A 2 47.67 -7.84 10.14
C SER A 2 47.25 -6.48 10.67
N SER A 3 45.99 -6.16 10.71
CA SER A 3 45.47 -5.15 11.63
C SER A 3 44.06 -5.53 12.08
N GLN A 4 44.02 -6.06 13.27
CA GLN A 4 42.88 -6.24 14.18
C GLN A 4 42.51 -4.89 14.79
N ILE A 5 41.29 -4.49 14.79
CA ILE A 5 40.77 -3.49 15.74
C ILE A 5 39.33 -3.93 16.11
N LYS A 6 39.21 -4.67 17.17
CA LYS A 6 38.80 -4.37 18.57
C LYS A 6 37.34 -3.85 18.68
N ALA A 7 36.57 -4.73 19.29
CA ALA A 7 35.25 -4.54 19.86
C ALA A 7 35.20 -3.38 20.89
N LEU A 8 34.08 -2.69 20.93
CA LEU A 8 33.64 -2.02 22.16
C LEU A 8 32.15 -2.34 22.38
N ALA A 9 31.93 -3.12 23.41
CA ALA A 9 30.67 -3.30 24.05
C ALA A 9 30.39 -2.10 24.95
N ALA A 10 29.18 -1.59 24.93
CA ALA A 10 28.65 -0.70 25.98
C ALA A 10 27.25 -1.16 26.36
N LEU A 11 27.19 -1.76 27.55
CA LEU A 11 25.98 -1.96 28.35
C LEU A 11 25.58 -0.63 29.02
N ALA A 12 24.28 -0.33 29.08
CA ALA A 12 23.61 0.42 30.17
C ALA A 12 22.11 0.20 30.00
N ALA A 13 21.46 -0.64 30.82
CA ALA A 13 20.83 -0.37 32.10
C ALA A 13 19.51 0.43 31.96
N LEU A 14 18.38 -0.29 32.01
CA LEU A 14 17.37 -0.44 33.04
C LEU A 14 16.94 0.84 33.73
N VAL A 15 15.72 1.32 33.48
CA VAL A 15 14.88 1.99 34.49
C VAL A 15 13.44 1.54 34.33
N LEU A 16 13.00 0.87 35.39
CA LEU A 16 11.65 0.46 35.72
C LEU A 16 10.94 1.64 36.39
N SER A 17 9.74 1.99 35.97
CA SER A 17 8.84 2.80 36.75
C SER A 17 7.41 2.31 36.65
N LEU A 18 6.94 1.81 37.78
CA LEU A 18 5.57 1.46 38.12
C LEU A 18 4.75 2.69 38.47
N ALA A 19 3.47 2.48 38.53
CA ALA A 19 2.33 3.15 39.17
C ALA A 19 1.45 3.86 38.13
N GLY A 20 0.18 3.55 37.98
CA GLY A 20 -0.85 3.20 38.94
C GLY A 20 -1.98 4.19 38.77
N ALA A 21 -3.17 3.73 38.58
CA ALA A 21 -4.37 4.13 39.31
C ALA A 21 -5.64 3.87 38.51
N ALA A 22 -6.50 3.15 39.15
CA ALA A 22 -7.87 2.88 38.80
C ALA A 22 -8.74 4.15 38.84
N GLY A 23 -9.75 4.19 37.98
CA GLY A 23 -10.82 5.15 38.02
C GLY A 23 -12.10 4.51 37.51
N CYS A 24 -12.89 3.97 38.43
CA CYS A 24 -14.29 3.58 38.24
C CYS A 24 -15.18 4.82 38.22
N GLY A 25 -16.23 4.75 37.41
CA GLY A 25 -17.44 5.58 37.49
C GLY A 25 -18.15 5.44 36.13
N GLY A 26 -19.26 4.86 35.98
CA GLY A 26 -20.47 4.74 36.79
C GLY A 26 -21.56 5.61 36.21
N GLY A 27 -22.66 4.98 35.81
CA GLY A 27 -23.95 5.64 35.66
C GLY A 27 -24.37 5.86 34.20
N ASN A 28 -25.28 5.14 33.77
CA ASN A 28 -26.75 5.10 33.96
C ASN A 28 -27.50 5.89 32.88
N ASP A 29 -28.27 5.15 32.27
CA ASP A 29 -29.71 5.12 32.10
C ASP A 29 -30.35 5.90 30.97
N ASN A 30 -31.10 5.06 30.30
CA ASN A 30 -32.49 5.27 29.86
C ASN A 30 -32.80 6.12 28.64
N ASN A 31 -33.39 5.43 27.75
CA ASN A 31 -34.83 5.44 27.48
C ASN A 31 -35.23 5.86 26.08
N SER A 32 -36.01 4.99 25.58
CA SER A 32 -37.28 5.20 24.82
C SER A 32 -37.20 5.51 23.33
N SER A 33 -37.57 4.48 22.63
CA SER A 33 -38.54 4.46 21.52
C SER A 33 -38.94 5.82 20.95
N SER A 34 -38.65 5.99 19.68
CA SER A 34 -39.65 6.58 18.77
C SER A 34 -39.42 6.10 17.34
N THR A 35 -40.30 5.29 16.88
CA THR A 35 -40.54 4.97 15.48
C THR A 35 -40.89 6.23 14.74
N THR A 36 -40.10 6.60 13.74
CA THR A 36 -40.62 7.38 12.63
C THR A 36 -39.96 6.88 11.34
N ASP A 37 -40.78 6.20 10.57
CA ASP A 37 -40.56 5.93 9.17
C ASP A 37 -40.25 7.27 8.46
N THR A 38 -39.08 7.37 7.89
CA THR A 38 -38.84 8.37 6.86
C THR A 38 -38.12 7.66 5.72
N THR A 39 -38.89 7.29 4.74
CA THR A 39 -38.45 6.91 3.39
C THR A 39 -37.56 8.00 2.85
N THR A 40 -36.27 7.84 2.93
CA THR A 40 -35.32 8.71 2.24
C THR A 40 -34.90 8.02 0.96
N THR A 41 -35.48 8.50 -0.12
CA THR A 41 -35.09 8.25 -1.51
C THR A 41 -33.58 8.33 -1.64
N ALA A 42 -32.95 7.21 -1.96
CA ALA A 42 -31.54 7.15 -2.32
C ALA A 42 -31.33 7.92 -3.62
N THR A 43 -30.85 9.13 -3.52
CA THR A 43 -30.29 9.86 -4.66
C THR A 43 -28.90 9.28 -4.92
N THR A 44 -28.80 8.45 -5.95
CA THR A 44 -27.55 8.02 -6.55
C THR A 44 -26.75 9.27 -6.95
N PRO A 45 -25.50 9.43 -6.45
CA PRO A 45 -24.63 10.44 -7.02
C PRO A 45 -24.32 10.07 -8.47
N ALA A 46 -24.68 10.94 -9.38
CA ALA A 46 -24.29 10.83 -10.79
C ALA A 46 -22.75 10.74 -10.85
N GLU A 47 -22.24 9.63 -11.34
CA GLU A 47 -20.86 9.53 -11.81
C GLU A 47 -20.65 10.59 -12.88
N THR A 48 -19.93 11.64 -12.52
CA THR A 48 -19.39 12.57 -13.51
C THR A 48 -18.26 11.84 -14.22
N THR A 49 -18.58 11.17 -15.31
CA THR A 49 -17.62 10.67 -16.26
C THR A 49 -16.92 11.86 -16.92
N THR A 50 -15.86 12.36 -16.32
CA THR A 50 -14.90 13.17 -17.05
C THR A 50 -14.08 12.21 -17.91
N THR A 51 -14.48 12.09 -19.17
CA THR A 51 -13.70 11.46 -20.22
C THR A 51 -12.46 12.34 -20.48
N PRO A 52 -11.23 11.88 -20.18
CA PRO A 52 -10.05 12.52 -20.71
C PRO A 52 -9.90 12.02 -22.16
N SER A 53 -10.20 12.90 -23.09
CA SER A 53 -9.87 12.71 -24.51
C SER A 53 -8.34 12.79 -24.65
N GLY A 54 -7.69 11.63 -24.66
CA GLY A 54 -6.29 11.48 -24.99
C GLY A 54 -6.08 10.03 -25.40
N GLY A 55 -5.81 9.77 -26.69
CA GLY A 55 -5.69 8.47 -27.31
C GLY A 55 -4.53 7.62 -26.79
N GLY A 56 -4.64 7.14 -25.58
CA GLY A 56 -3.73 6.17 -24.97
C GLY A 56 -4.52 4.92 -24.56
N GLY A 57 -4.09 3.74 -24.99
CA GLY A 57 -4.73 2.50 -24.62
C GLY A 57 -4.58 2.24 -23.11
N ALA A 58 -5.64 1.78 -22.46
CA ALA A 58 -5.55 1.33 -21.07
C ALA A 58 -4.71 0.04 -20.99
N SER A 59 -3.74 0.00 -20.07
CA SER A 59 -2.94 -1.19 -19.78
C SER A 59 -3.29 -1.70 -18.39
N ASN A 60 -3.79 -2.94 -18.30
CA ASN A 60 -4.05 -3.62 -17.04
C ASN A 60 -3.00 -4.72 -16.83
N LEU A 61 -2.21 -4.59 -15.79
CA LEU A 61 -1.11 -5.48 -15.46
C LEU A 61 -1.40 -6.23 -14.17
N LYS A 62 -0.94 -7.48 -14.08
CA LYS A 62 -1.02 -8.30 -12.87
C LYS A 62 0.36 -8.78 -12.43
N ILE A 63 0.55 -8.75 -11.12
CA ILE A 63 1.76 -9.21 -10.44
C ILE A 63 1.37 -9.79 -9.07
N ASP A 64 2.21 -10.63 -8.50
CA ASP A 64 1.98 -11.18 -7.17
C ASP A 64 3.17 -10.84 -6.26
N ALA A 65 2.92 -10.70 -4.96
CA ALA A 65 3.96 -10.78 -3.96
C ALA A 65 4.47 -12.24 -3.88
N ASP A 66 5.73 -12.42 -3.47
CA ASP A 66 6.30 -13.76 -3.32
C ASP A 66 5.55 -14.55 -2.22
N PRO A 67 4.97 -15.73 -2.50
CA PRO A 67 4.14 -16.46 -1.56
C PRO A 67 4.90 -16.98 -0.33
N SER A 68 6.23 -17.05 -0.40
CA SER A 68 7.08 -17.48 0.72
C SER A 68 7.26 -16.40 1.80
N GLY A 69 6.84 -15.15 1.53
CA GLY A 69 7.10 -14.01 2.39
C GLY A 69 8.42 -13.28 2.12
N ALA A 70 9.12 -13.67 1.06
CA ALA A 70 10.30 -12.90 0.63
C ALA A 70 9.87 -11.52 0.13
N LEU A 71 10.65 -10.48 0.47
CA LEU A 71 10.38 -9.10 0.10
C LEU A 71 10.72 -8.85 -1.37
N LYS A 72 9.94 -9.44 -2.25
CA LYS A 72 10.04 -9.30 -3.70
C LYS A 72 8.70 -9.58 -4.39
N PHE A 73 8.56 -9.11 -5.60
CA PHE A 73 7.48 -9.49 -6.50
C PHE A 73 7.86 -10.72 -7.33
N THR A 74 6.87 -11.41 -7.87
CA THR A 74 7.07 -12.56 -8.78
C THR A 74 7.64 -12.16 -10.13
N LYS A 75 7.57 -10.87 -10.48
CA LYS A 75 8.15 -10.31 -11.71
C LYS A 75 9.02 -9.10 -11.37
N SER A 76 10.16 -8.97 -12.02
CA SER A 76 11.07 -7.83 -11.90
C SER A 76 10.88 -6.78 -13.00
N SER A 77 10.08 -7.07 -14.04
CA SER A 77 9.81 -6.15 -15.13
C SER A 77 8.39 -6.29 -15.66
N LEU A 78 7.80 -5.15 -16.04
CA LEU A 78 6.49 -5.02 -16.64
C LEU A 78 6.58 -4.10 -17.87
N ASN A 79 5.66 -4.30 -18.84
CA ASN A 79 5.53 -3.45 -20.02
C ASN A 79 4.10 -2.96 -20.15
N ALA A 80 3.92 -1.69 -20.51
CA ALA A 80 2.63 -1.05 -20.71
C ALA A 80 2.64 -0.17 -21.96
N LYS A 81 1.44 0.16 -22.45
CA LYS A 81 1.25 1.24 -23.43
C LYS A 81 1.07 2.54 -22.66
N ALA A 82 1.49 3.67 -23.28
CA ALA A 82 1.24 5.00 -22.74
C ALA A 82 -0.26 5.26 -22.57
N GLY A 83 -0.62 6.02 -21.55
CA GLY A 83 -1.98 6.31 -21.13
C GLY A 83 -2.27 5.76 -19.75
N LYS A 84 -3.50 5.35 -19.49
CA LYS A 84 -3.88 4.83 -18.17
C LYS A 84 -3.30 3.45 -17.94
N VAL A 85 -2.38 3.36 -16.99
CA VAL A 85 -1.77 2.09 -16.55
C VAL A 85 -2.30 1.73 -15.17
N THR A 86 -2.83 0.53 -15.04
CA THR A 86 -3.29 -0.04 -13.77
C THR A 86 -2.47 -1.29 -13.47
N ILE A 87 -1.90 -1.36 -12.27
CA ILE A 87 -1.23 -2.57 -11.77
C ILE A 87 -2.03 -3.10 -10.59
N LYS A 88 -2.39 -4.36 -10.65
CA LYS A 88 -3.02 -5.13 -9.57
C LYS A 88 -2.02 -6.11 -9.01
N MET A 89 -1.84 -6.10 -7.70
CA MET A 89 -0.96 -6.99 -6.96
C MET A 89 -1.77 -7.86 -6.03
N ASP A 90 -1.75 -9.17 -6.27
CA ASP A 90 -2.30 -10.15 -5.34
C ASP A 90 -1.27 -10.45 -4.25
N ASN A 91 -1.71 -10.53 -3.00
CA ASN A 91 -0.84 -10.85 -1.88
C ASN A 91 -1.07 -12.26 -1.32
N PRO A 92 -0.44 -13.31 -1.87
CA PRO A 92 -0.46 -14.65 -1.29
C PRO A 92 0.49 -14.80 -0.08
N SER A 93 1.35 -13.80 0.17
CA SER A 93 2.36 -13.77 1.23
C SER A 93 1.72 -13.68 2.63
N PRO A 94 2.35 -14.24 3.66
CA PRO A 94 1.96 -14.00 5.05
C PRO A 94 2.29 -12.57 5.53
N VAL A 95 3.11 -11.83 4.78
CA VAL A 95 3.54 -10.45 5.10
C VAL A 95 2.63 -9.46 4.37
N PRO A 96 2.22 -8.33 5.01
CA PRO A 96 1.49 -7.26 4.33
C PRO A 96 2.33 -6.60 3.24
N HIS A 97 1.72 -6.33 2.09
CA HIS A 97 2.34 -5.67 0.94
C HIS A 97 1.40 -4.67 0.29
N ALA A 98 1.97 -3.79 -0.53
CA ALA A 98 1.24 -2.91 -1.43
C ALA A 98 1.98 -2.79 -2.76
N ILE A 99 1.36 -2.13 -3.74
CA ILE A 99 1.98 -1.81 -5.02
C ILE A 99 1.93 -0.30 -5.26
N GLY A 100 3.06 0.29 -5.62
CA GLY A 100 3.18 1.69 -6.01
C GLY A 100 3.89 1.83 -7.36
N ILE A 101 3.76 2.99 -7.96
CA ILE A 101 4.48 3.40 -9.19
C ILE A 101 5.16 4.73 -8.93
N LYS A 102 6.45 4.84 -9.28
CA LYS A 102 7.19 6.10 -9.23
C LYS A 102 8.12 6.28 -10.42
N GLY A 103 8.43 7.54 -10.71
CA GLY A 103 9.33 7.96 -11.79
C GLY A 103 8.74 9.04 -12.65
N ASN A 104 9.60 9.80 -13.33
CA ASN A 104 9.20 10.90 -14.24
C ASN A 104 8.20 11.89 -13.63
N GLY A 105 8.34 12.20 -12.32
CA GLY A 105 7.46 13.12 -11.60
C GLY A 105 6.14 12.49 -11.12
N VAL A 106 5.93 11.20 -11.32
CA VAL A 106 4.79 10.45 -10.79
C VAL A 106 5.22 9.71 -9.51
N THR A 107 4.37 9.71 -8.49
CA THR A 107 4.46 8.83 -7.32
C THR A 107 3.05 8.57 -6.85
N VAL A 108 2.61 7.32 -6.93
CA VAL A 108 1.27 6.88 -6.52
C VAL A 108 1.38 5.50 -5.88
N ASP A 109 0.65 5.31 -4.79
CA ASP A 109 0.66 4.10 -4.00
C ASP A 109 -0.75 3.52 -3.88
N GLY A 110 -0.84 2.21 -3.89
CA GLY A 110 -2.03 1.46 -3.56
C GLY A 110 -2.10 1.12 -2.07
N ASP A 111 -3.24 0.61 -1.65
CA ASP A 111 -3.47 0.24 -0.25
C ASP A 111 -2.61 -0.95 0.17
N THR A 112 -2.15 -0.92 1.43
CA THR A 112 -1.47 -2.08 2.04
C THR A 112 -2.50 -3.16 2.36
N VAL A 113 -2.23 -4.38 1.89
CA VAL A 113 -3.13 -5.52 2.05
C VAL A 113 -2.45 -6.69 2.72
N SER A 114 -3.19 -7.38 3.56
CA SER A 114 -2.78 -8.64 4.20
C SER A 114 -2.92 -9.81 3.22
N LYS A 115 -2.51 -11.00 3.67
CA LYS A 115 -2.63 -12.24 2.89
C LYS A 115 -4.02 -12.45 2.31
N GLY A 116 -4.07 -12.69 1.01
CA GLY A 116 -5.31 -12.90 0.25
C GLY A 116 -5.97 -11.61 -0.24
N GLY A 117 -5.43 -10.42 0.10
CA GLY A 117 -5.90 -9.13 -0.41
C GLY A 117 -5.29 -8.76 -1.76
N GLU A 118 -5.96 -7.85 -2.47
CA GLU A 118 -5.49 -7.24 -3.73
C GLU A 118 -5.20 -5.76 -3.51
N SER A 119 -3.98 -5.33 -3.83
CA SER A 119 -3.58 -3.91 -3.88
C SER A 119 -3.59 -3.43 -5.33
N THR A 120 -4.14 -2.26 -5.57
CA THR A 120 -4.27 -1.70 -6.92
C THR A 120 -3.75 -0.27 -6.97
N VAL A 121 -2.98 0.04 -8.01
CA VAL A 121 -2.51 1.39 -8.31
C VAL A 121 -2.81 1.74 -9.76
N SER A 122 -3.18 2.99 -10.01
CA SER A 122 -3.44 3.50 -11.38
C SER A 122 -2.82 4.87 -11.57
N ALA A 123 -2.22 5.09 -12.74
CA ALA A 123 -1.67 6.38 -13.14
C ALA A 123 -1.75 6.57 -14.66
N ASP A 124 -1.85 7.82 -15.11
CA ASP A 124 -1.68 8.18 -16.52
C ASP A 124 -0.20 8.41 -16.79
N LEU A 125 0.41 7.48 -17.56
CA LEU A 125 1.84 7.43 -17.79
C LEU A 125 2.19 7.77 -19.24
N LYS A 126 3.19 8.62 -19.41
CA LYS A 126 3.81 8.91 -20.71
C LYS A 126 4.83 7.83 -21.05
N PRO A 127 5.24 7.69 -22.32
CA PRO A 127 6.35 6.82 -22.67
C PRO A 127 7.59 7.12 -21.81
N GLY A 128 8.21 6.06 -21.27
CA GLY A 128 9.36 6.20 -20.36
C GLY A 128 9.56 4.97 -19.48
N THR A 129 10.55 5.06 -18.60
CA THR A 129 10.86 4.03 -17.63
C THR A 129 10.46 4.51 -16.24
N TYR A 130 9.71 3.68 -15.55
CA TYR A 130 9.21 3.86 -14.19
C TYR A 130 9.67 2.71 -13.31
N GLU A 131 9.54 2.87 -12.02
CA GLU A 131 9.71 1.80 -11.05
C GLU A 131 8.33 1.45 -10.46
N PHE A 132 8.00 0.18 -10.39
CA PHE A 132 6.96 -0.30 -9.49
C PHE A 132 7.63 -0.84 -8.22
N TYR A 133 7.01 -0.64 -7.06
CA TYR A 133 7.64 -0.94 -5.77
C TYR A 133 6.60 -1.22 -4.69
N CYS A 134 7.05 -1.76 -3.56
CA CYS A 134 6.23 -1.88 -2.37
C CYS A 134 6.49 -0.68 -1.44
N PRO A 135 5.49 0.18 -1.16
CA PRO A 135 5.65 1.36 -0.30
C PRO A 135 5.67 1.02 1.21
N VAL A 136 5.47 -0.24 1.60
CA VAL A 136 5.59 -0.64 3.02
C VAL A 136 7.03 -0.44 3.48
N ASP A 137 7.20 0.12 4.67
CA ASP A 137 8.50 0.50 5.23
C ASP A 137 9.55 -0.61 5.14
N GLY A 138 10.70 -0.29 4.56
CA GLY A 138 11.83 -1.19 4.41
C GLY A 138 11.73 -2.18 3.24
N HIS A 139 10.54 -2.40 2.66
CA HIS A 139 10.36 -3.42 1.63
C HIS A 139 11.04 -3.07 0.31
N GLU A 140 10.93 -1.83 -0.12
CA GLU A 140 11.63 -1.35 -1.32
C GLU A 140 13.15 -1.45 -1.17
N GLN A 141 13.69 -1.05 -0.01
CA GLN A 141 15.13 -1.12 0.29
C GLN A 141 15.63 -2.58 0.33
N ALA A 142 14.77 -3.51 0.74
CA ALA A 142 15.06 -4.93 0.70
C ALA A 142 14.99 -5.54 -0.71
N GLY A 143 14.57 -4.75 -1.73
CA GLY A 143 14.54 -5.18 -3.12
C GLY A 143 13.15 -5.49 -3.67
N MET A 144 12.05 -5.18 -2.93
CA MET A 144 10.69 -5.38 -3.42
C MET A 144 10.29 -4.28 -4.41
N LYS A 145 10.87 -4.35 -5.60
CA LYS A 145 10.69 -3.41 -6.69
C LYS A 145 11.04 -4.02 -8.05
N GLY A 146 10.68 -3.31 -9.12
CA GLY A 146 11.00 -3.69 -10.48
C GLY A 146 10.80 -2.55 -11.47
N THR A 147 11.08 -2.82 -12.74
CA THR A 147 11.03 -1.82 -13.82
C THR A 147 9.73 -1.92 -14.60
N LEU A 148 9.04 -0.80 -14.78
CA LEU A 148 7.90 -0.64 -15.66
C LEU A 148 8.32 0.18 -16.89
N THR A 149 8.31 -0.45 -18.06
CA THR A 149 8.58 0.22 -19.34
C THR A 149 7.26 0.57 -20.03
N VAL A 150 7.07 1.85 -20.30
CA VAL A 150 5.88 2.40 -20.98
C VAL A 150 6.27 2.85 -22.38
N LYS A 151 5.53 2.40 -23.40
CA LYS A 151 5.80 2.69 -24.84
C LYS A 151 4.61 3.35 -25.50
#